data_761338106c8139e0f68916b0895651de
#
_entry.id   761338106c8139e0f68916b0895651de
#
_cell.length_a   1.000
_cell.length_b   1.000
_cell.length_c   1.000
_cell.angle_alpha   90.00
_cell.angle_beta   90.00
_cell.angle_gamma   90.00
#
_symmetry.space_group_name_H-M   'P 1'
#
loop_
_entity.id
_entity.type
_entity.pdbx_description
1 polymer ?
#
loop_
_entity_poly.entity_id
_entity_poly.type
_entity_poly.pdbx_seq_one_letter_code
_entity_poly.pdbx_strand_id
1 'polypeptide(L)'
;YNADPDSFKTSKTAKHSYDRDKAVAYSYKWVNGESVVRNSAYSDYAIYGGNCQNYVSQSLFASGIPMDWSGSEQWKWFDDESDLSELPTGRSGSWSGTQYFYEYCNKNTGKGIVVETDGNIFSAQPGDVIQYVVDGWAHHSVIVTKLIYDDDGNVVDLLINSNTTDRVDYPMSAYGYTDIRLIKIIGYNDK
;
A
#
# COMPACT_ATOMS: atom_id res chain seq x y z
N TYR A 1 13.72 -15.88 -6.37
CA TYR A 1 12.27 -15.65 -6.48
C TYR A 1 11.84 -16.00 -7.91
N ASN A 2 11.28 -17.19 -8.11
CA ASN A 2 10.74 -17.60 -9.40
C ASN A 2 9.22 -17.35 -9.40
N ALA A 3 8.80 -16.10 -9.55
CA ALA A 3 7.44 -15.83 -9.97
C ALA A 3 7.35 -16.21 -11.45
N ASP A 4 6.41 -17.09 -11.79
CA ASP A 4 6.07 -17.41 -13.18
C ASP A 4 5.67 -16.11 -13.89
N PRO A 5 6.41 -15.67 -14.94
CA PRO A 5 6.11 -14.42 -15.63
C PRO A 5 4.74 -14.44 -16.34
N ASP A 6 4.10 -15.59 -16.51
CA ASP A 6 2.80 -15.74 -17.15
C ASP A 6 1.60 -15.76 -16.19
N SER A 7 1.81 -15.57 -14.88
CA SER A 7 0.73 -15.58 -13.90
C SER A 7 -0.05 -14.26 -13.76
N PHE A 8 0.06 -13.34 -14.71
CA PHE A 8 -0.79 -12.13 -14.73
C PHE A 8 -2.25 -12.49 -14.92
N LYS A 9 -2.99 -12.55 -13.82
CA LYS A 9 -4.46 -12.54 -13.88
C LYS A 9 -4.89 -11.26 -14.60
N THR A 10 -5.70 -11.44 -15.63
CA THR A 10 -6.34 -10.43 -16.50
C THR A 10 -6.03 -8.97 -16.12
N SER A 11 -5.25 -8.30 -16.99
CA SER A 11 -4.96 -6.87 -16.91
C SER A 11 -6.27 -6.09 -16.70
N LYS A 12 -6.43 -5.51 -15.52
CA LYS A 12 -7.55 -4.62 -15.21
C LYS A 12 -7.27 -3.27 -15.86
N THR A 13 -8.26 -2.67 -16.48
CA THR A 13 -8.14 -1.33 -17.08
C THR A 13 -8.70 -0.29 -16.12
N ALA A 14 -7.88 0.68 -15.74
CA ALA A 14 -8.32 1.85 -15.01
C ALA A 14 -8.83 2.93 -15.98
N LYS A 15 -9.88 3.66 -15.60
CA LYS A 15 -10.38 4.83 -16.35
C LYS A 15 -9.53 6.06 -16.13
N HIS A 16 -8.92 6.17 -14.95
CA HIS A 16 -8.11 7.29 -14.53
C HIS A 16 -6.76 6.82 -14.01
N SER A 17 -5.69 7.52 -14.41
CA SER A 17 -4.38 7.40 -13.79
C SER A 17 -4.37 8.07 -12.42
N TYR A 18 -3.46 7.65 -11.55
CA TYR A 18 -3.21 8.34 -10.29
C TYR A 18 -1.84 9.03 -10.30
N ASP A 19 -1.65 9.99 -9.40
CA ASP A 19 -0.43 10.77 -9.31
C ASP A 19 0.58 10.04 -8.40
N ARG A 20 1.49 9.27 -9.00
CA ARG A 20 2.52 8.49 -8.30
C ARG A 20 3.45 9.39 -7.47
N ASP A 21 3.80 10.55 -8.01
CA ASP A 21 4.71 11.48 -7.33
C ASP A 21 4.08 12.02 -6.05
N LYS A 22 2.77 12.29 -6.05
CA LYS A 22 2.05 12.68 -4.84
C LYS A 22 1.98 11.56 -3.81
N ALA A 23 1.78 10.31 -4.22
CA ALA A 23 1.81 9.18 -3.30
C ALA A 23 3.17 9.07 -2.60
N VAL A 24 4.24 9.13 -3.37
CA VAL A 24 5.63 9.11 -2.86
C VAL A 24 5.93 10.32 -1.99
N ALA A 25 5.56 11.53 -2.43
CA ALA A 25 5.76 12.76 -1.65
C ALA A 25 5.02 12.72 -0.31
N TYR A 26 3.78 12.20 -0.30
CA TYR A 26 3.04 11.98 0.94
C TYR A 26 3.78 11.02 1.87
N SER A 27 4.33 9.93 1.32
CA SER A 27 5.05 8.95 2.12
C SER A 27 6.26 9.57 2.82
N TYR A 28 7.05 10.41 2.14
CA TYR A 28 8.16 11.12 2.77
C TYR A 28 7.74 12.17 3.79
N LYS A 29 6.58 12.81 3.59
CA LYS A 29 6.09 13.82 4.52
C LYS A 29 5.75 13.23 5.89
N TRP A 30 5.26 11.99 5.93
CA TRP A 30 4.69 11.38 7.12
C TRP A 30 5.48 10.17 7.63
N VAL A 31 6.74 10.09 7.26
CA VAL A 31 7.74 9.21 7.85
C VAL A 31 9.10 9.90 7.84
N ASN A 32 9.84 9.78 8.92
CA ASN A 32 11.26 10.10 8.95
C ASN A 32 11.97 9.04 9.81
N GLY A 33 13.23 8.76 9.56
CA GLY A 33 13.98 7.72 10.26
C GLY A 33 14.37 8.10 11.71
N GLU A 34 14.07 9.29 12.17
CA GLU A 34 14.56 9.84 13.45
C GLU A 34 13.49 9.92 14.54
N SER A 35 12.26 10.20 14.15
CA SER A 35 11.14 10.37 15.09
C SER A 35 9.84 9.89 14.48
N VAL A 36 8.87 9.55 15.32
CA VAL A 36 7.53 9.20 14.89
C VAL A 36 6.80 10.44 14.39
N VAL A 37 6.45 10.44 13.10
CA VAL A 37 5.66 11.50 12.46
C VAL A 37 4.36 10.91 11.95
N ARG A 38 3.23 11.49 12.33
CA ARG A 38 1.89 11.01 11.95
C ARG A 38 1.03 12.18 11.49
N ASN A 39 0.18 11.91 10.50
CA ASN A 39 -0.83 12.88 10.08
C ASN A 39 -2.00 12.85 11.08
N SER A 40 -2.17 13.91 11.83
CA SER A 40 -3.22 14.03 12.86
C SER A 40 -4.65 14.06 12.31
N ALA A 41 -4.83 14.13 10.99
CA ALA A 41 -6.15 13.96 10.35
C ALA A 41 -6.62 12.50 10.32
N TYR A 42 -5.77 11.56 10.76
CA TYR A 42 -6.07 10.12 10.80
C TYR A 42 -5.65 9.54 12.15
N SER A 43 -6.38 8.55 12.64
CA SER A 43 -5.97 7.81 13.84
C SER A 43 -4.66 7.05 13.60
N ASP A 44 -3.84 6.94 14.65
CA ASP A 44 -2.64 6.09 14.64
C ASP A 44 -2.98 4.72 15.22
N TYR A 45 -2.84 3.67 14.39
CA TYR A 45 -3.11 2.28 14.77
C TYR A 45 -1.87 1.54 15.28
N ALA A 46 -0.73 2.22 15.50
CA ALA A 46 0.51 1.57 15.91
C ALA A 46 0.37 0.78 17.20
N ILE A 47 -0.39 1.29 18.17
CA ILE A 47 -0.66 0.61 19.46
C ILE A 47 -1.63 -0.58 19.35
N TYR A 48 -2.34 -0.70 18.21
CA TYR A 48 -3.32 -1.74 17.95
C TYR A 48 -2.81 -2.82 16.97
N GLY A 49 -1.51 -2.93 16.80
CA GLY A 49 -0.89 -3.96 15.98
C GLY A 49 -0.23 -3.46 14.69
N GLY A 50 -0.37 -2.18 14.35
CA GLY A 50 0.36 -1.58 13.25
C GLY A 50 -0.40 -0.51 12.47
N ASN A 51 0.33 0.48 11.98
CA ASN A 51 -0.19 1.62 11.22
C ASN A 51 0.21 1.57 9.73
N CYS A 52 0.89 0.52 9.30
CA CYS A 52 1.51 0.43 7.98
C CYS A 52 0.50 0.55 6.84
N GLN A 53 -0.61 -0.18 6.90
CA GLN A 53 -1.63 -0.13 5.86
C GLN A 53 -2.42 1.19 5.90
N ASN A 54 -2.71 1.74 7.07
CA ASN A 54 -3.32 3.06 7.21
C ASN A 54 -2.46 4.14 6.52
N TYR A 55 -1.15 4.12 6.74
CA TYR A 55 -0.19 5.02 6.08
C TYR A 55 -0.15 4.83 4.56
N VAL A 56 -0.14 3.58 4.08
CA VAL A 56 -0.25 3.26 2.65
C VAL A 56 -1.53 3.82 2.05
N SER A 57 -2.67 3.61 2.72
CA SER A 57 -3.97 4.11 2.27
C SER A 57 -4.02 5.64 2.19
N GLN A 58 -3.43 6.33 3.17
CA GLN A 58 -3.30 7.79 3.15
C GLN A 58 -2.46 8.26 1.96
N SER A 59 -1.35 7.56 1.66
CA SER A 59 -0.48 7.89 0.52
C SER A 59 -1.22 7.74 -0.82
N LEU A 60 -1.98 6.66 -0.98
CA LEU A 60 -2.79 6.43 -2.17
C LEU A 60 -3.95 7.43 -2.28
N PHE A 61 -4.60 7.79 -1.18
CA PHE A 61 -5.63 8.83 -1.19
C PHE A 61 -5.06 10.21 -1.55
N ALA A 62 -3.90 10.57 -1.03
CA ALA A 62 -3.22 11.82 -1.36
C ALA A 62 -2.81 11.92 -2.84
N SER A 63 -2.67 10.80 -3.53
CA SER A 63 -2.38 10.73 -4.97
C SER A 63 -3.56 11.05 -5.88
N GLY A 64 -4.75 11.25 -5.30
CA GLY A 64 -5.98 11.56 -6.02
C GLY A 64 -6.90 10.36 -6.24
N ILE A 65 -6.55 9.18 -5.76
CA ILE A 65 -7.46 8.03 -5.80
C ILE A 65 -8.63 8.30 -4.84
N PRO A 66 -9.88 8.31 -5.30
CA PRO A 66 -11.03 8.57 -4.43
C PRO A 66 -11.30 7.38 -3.51
N MET A 67 -11.79 7.66 -2.31
CA MET A 67 -12.31 6.61 -1.44
C MET A 67 -13.46 5.87 -2.10
N ASP A 68 -13.53 4.57 -1.87
CA ASP A 68 -14.61 3.72 -2.34
C ASP A 68 -15.62 3.44 -1.22
N TRP A 69 -16.82 3.98 -1.39
CA TRP A 69 -17.97 3.83 -0.48
C TRP A 69 -19.00 2.84 -1.01
N SER A 70 -18.70 2.19 -2.14
CA SER A 70 -19.68 1.37 -2.86
C SER A 70 -19.57 -0.12 -2.53
N GLY A 71 -20.70 -0.83 -2.64
CA GLY A 71 -20.73 -2.28 -2.51
C GLY A 71 -20.39 -2.82 -1.12
N SER A 72 -20.11 -4.12 -1.06
CA SER A 72 -19.68 -4.82 0.16
C SER A 72 -18.21 -4.67 0.46
N GLU A 73 -17.39 -4.52 -0.57
CA GLU A 73 -15.96 -4.29 -0.47
C GLU A 73 -15.70 -2.78 -0.61
N GLN A 74 -15.29 -2.12 0.47
CA GLN A 74 -15.08 -0.67 0.51
C GLN A 74 -13.66 -0.35 0.92
N TRP A 75 -13.16 0.81 0.49
CA TRP A 75 -11.87 1.34 0.92
C TRP A 75 -12.03 2.82 1.26
N LYS A 76 -12.13 3.12 2.57
CA LYS A 76 -12.54 4.46 3.03
C LYS A 76 -12.07 4.77 4.44
N TRP A 77 -11.90 6.06 4.69
CA TRP A 77 -11.78 6.73 5.98
C TRP A 77 -12.94 7.71 6.14
N PHE A 78 -13.58 7.77 7.30
CA PHE A 78 -14.71 8.66 7.53
C PHE A 78 -14.69 9.34 8.90
N ASP A 79 -13.50 9.45 9.47
CA ASP A 79 -13.25 9.98 10.79
C ASP A 79 -13.63 9.02 11.92
N ASP A 80 -13.03 9.24 13.06
CA ASP A 80 -13.20 8.40 14.23
C ASP A 80 -13.55 9.25 15.44
N GLU A 81 -14.83 9.29 15.74
CA GLU A 81 -15.34 9.89 16.97
C GLU A 81 -15.42 8.87 18.12
N SER A 82 -14.86 7.67 17.95
CA SER A 82 -14.97 6.63 18.95
C SER A 82 -14.13 6.94 20.21
N ASP A 83 -14.60 6.46 21.32
CA ASP A 83 -13.85 6.46 22.58
C ASP A 83 -12.51 5.71 22.37
N LEU A 84 -11.39 6.38 22.62
CA LEU A 84 -10.04 5.83 22.46
C LEU A 84 -9.73 4.63 23.38
N SER A 85 -10.65 4.21 24.22
CA SER A 85 -10.54 2.98 25.01
C SER A 85 -10.71 1.71 24.18
N GLU A 86 -11.30 1.82 22.98
CA GLU A 86 -11.51 0.73 22.02
C GLU A 86 -10.74 0.98 20.72
N LEU A 87 -10.58 -0.07 19.91
CA LEU A 87 -9.97 0.05 18.60
C LEU A 87 -10.72 1.09 17.75
N PRO A 88 -10.05 2.13 17.24
CA PRO A 88 -10.67 3.16 16.42
C PRO A 88 -11.47 2.56 15.25
N THR A 89 -12.71 3.02 15.05
CA THR A 89 -13.65 2.43 14.09
C THR A 89 -13.76 3.22 12.79
N GLY A 90 -13.81 4.46 12.74
CA GLY A 90 -14.10 5.36 11.59
C GLY A 90 -13.44 5.05 10.22
N ARG A 91 -13.30 3.78 9.83
CA ARG A 91 -12.71 3.32 8.56
C ARG A 91 -13.20 1.93 8.15
N SER A 92 -12.97 1.55 6.88
CA SER A 92 -13.10 0.16 6.44
C SER A 92 -11.89 -0.69 6.89
N GLY A 93 -12.07 -2.00 7.01
CA GLY A 93 -10.97 -2.94 7.29
C GLY A 93 -9.84 -2.84 6.26
N SER A 94 -10.17 -2.67 4.99
CA SER A 94 -9.23 -2.50 3.87
C SER A 94 -8.38 -1.21 3.97
N TRP A 95 -8.85 -0.18 4.68
CA TRP A 95 -8.08 1.05 4.87
C TRP A 95 -6.88 0.86 5.81
N SER A 96 -7.04 0.07 6.86
CA SER A 96 -6.01 -0.08 7.91
C SER A 96 -5.45 -1.50 8.08
N GLY A 97 -6.03 -2.51 7.44
CA GLY A 97 -5.59 -3.90 7.54
C GLY A 97 -4.93 -4.40 6.26
N THR A 98 -3.71 -4.90 6.37
CA THR A 98 -2.87 -5.33 5.24
C THR A 98 -3.54 -6.38 4.37
N GLN A 99 -4.00 -7.48 4.97
CA GLN A 99 -4.67 -8.56 4.24
C GLN A 99 -6.01 -8.10 3.67
N TYR A 100 -6.79 -7.32 4.41
CA TYR A 100 -8.09 -6.80 3.94
C TYR A 100 -7.93 -5.84 2.76
N PHE A 101 -6.83 -5.09 2.70
CA PHE A 101 -6.50 -4.27 1.52
C PHE A 101 -6.23 -5.13 0.29
N TYR A 102 -5.44 -6.19 0.43
CA TYR A 102 -5.19 -7.14 -0.66
C TYR A 102 -6.49 -7.79 -1.17
N GLU A 103 -7.34 -8.24 -0.25
CA GLU A 103 -8.64 -8.83 -0.59
C GLU A 103 -9.54 -7.83 -1.32
N TYR A 104 -9.61 -6.59 -0.83
CA TYR A 104 -10.32 -5.50 -1.51
C TYR A 104 -9.79 -5.33 -2.94
N CYS A 105 -8.49 -5.20 -3.11
CA CYS A 105 -7.87 -5.01 -4.41
C CYS A 105 -8.19 -6.14 -5.41
N ASN A 106 -8.26 -7.38 -4.94
CA ASN A 106 -8.58 -8.53 -5.80
C ASN A 106 -10.07 -8.63 -6.13
N LYS A 107 -10.94 -8.32 -5.16
CA LYS A 107 -12.39 -8.45 -5.31
C LYS A 107 -13.02 -7.23 -5.99
N ASN A 108 -12.42 -6.05 -5.86
CA ASN A 108 -12.96 -4.82 -6.42
C ASN A 108 -12.96 -4.86 -7.95
N THR A 109 -14.15 -4.78 -8.54
CA THR A 109 -14.38 -4.70 -9.99
C THR A 109 -15.09 -3.42 -10.41
N GLY A 110 -15.39 -2.55 -9.45
CA GLY A 110 -16.17 -1.33 -9.64
C GLY A 110 -15.36 -0.05 -9.46
N LYS A 111 -15.92 0.84 -8.66
CA LYS A 111 -15.29 2.09 -8.23
C LYS A 111 -14.07 1.83 -7.34
N GLY A 112 -13.14 2.79 -7.29
CA GLY A 112 -11.97 2.74 -6.43
C GLY A 112 -10.71 2.25 -7.12
N ILE A 113 -9.79 1.71 -6.36
CA ILE A 113 -8.44 1.35 -6.81
C ILE A 113 -8.50 0.20 -7.82
N VAL A 114 -7.74 0.35 -8.90
CA VAL A 114 -7.50 -0.70 -9.90
C VAL A 114 -6.05 -1.13 -9.80
N VAL A 115 -5.82 -2.43 -9.61
CA VAL A 115 -4.50 -3.01 -9.39
C VAL A 115 -4.27 -4.26 -10.23
N GLU A 116 -2.98 -4.58 -10.43
CA GLU A 116 -2.49 -5.93 -10.73
C GLU A 116 -1.80 -6.46 -9.47
N THR A 117 -2.05 -7.71 -9.11
CA THR A 117 -1.47 -8.35 -7.92
C THR A 117 -0.67 -9.58 -8.33
N ASP A 118 0.27 -9.96 -7.45
CA ASP A 118 1.04 -11.21 -7.56
C ASP A 118 1.95 -11.30 -8.81
N GLY A 119 2.28 -10.14 -9.41
CA GLY A 119 3.22 -10.03 -10.52
C GLY A 119 4.69 -10.06 -10.08
N ASN A 120 5.58 -9.95 -11.07
CA ASN A 120 7.01 -9.82 -10.81
C ASN A 120 7.29 -8.56 -9.97
N ILE A 121 7.89 -8.75 -8.79
CA ILE A 121 8.18 -7.68 -7.84
C ILE A 121 9.08 -6.58 -8.44
N PHE A 122 9.99 -6.95 -9.34
CA PHE A 122 10.86 -6.01 -10.04
C PHE A 122 10.19 -5.22 -11.17
N SER A 123 8.90 -5.49 -11.45
CA SER A 123 8.07 -4.64 -12.31
C SER A 123 7.41 -3.47 -11.57
N ALA A 124 7.65 -3.35 -10.26
CA ALA A 124 7.14 -2.27 -9.45
C ALA A 124 7.65 -0.91 -9.92
N GLN A 125 6.89 0.12 -9.63
CA GLN A 125 7.23 1.52 -9.87
C GLN A 125 7.06 2.32 -8.57
N PRO A 126 7.72 3.46 -8.41
CA PRO A 126 7.44 4.36 -7.29
C PRO A 126 5.94 4.64 -7.17
N GLY A 127 5.43 4.59 -5.94
CA GLY A 127 4.00 4.70 -5.64
C GLY A 127 3.25 3.36 -5.60
N ASP A 128 3.83 2.26 -6.06
CA ASP A 128 3.25 0.93 -5.87
C ASP A 128 3.41 0.46 -4.43
N VAL A 129 2.68 -0.59 -4.07
CA VAL A 129 2.65 -1.14 -2.72
C VAL A 129 3.30 -2.52 -2.70
N ILE A 130 4.18 -2.73 -1.74
CA ILE A 130 4.74 -4.04 -1.41
C ILE A 130 4.09 -4.54 -0.12
N GLN A 131 3.74 -5.81 -0.09
CA GLN A 131 3.32 -6.49 1.13
C GLN A 131 4.26 -7.63 1.47
N TYR A 132 4.62 -7.72 2.75
CA TYR A 132 5.36 -8.84 3.31
C TYR A 132 4.36 -9.84 3.88
N VAL A 133 4.55 -11.11 3.54
CA VAL A 133 3.57 -12.18 3.75
C VAL A 133 4.20 -13.28 4.60
N VAL A 134 3.42 -13.84 5.52
CA VAL A 134 3.77 -15.02 6.31
C VAL A 134 2.59 -15.98 6.23
N ASP A 135 2.85 -17.21 5.84
CA ASP A 135 1.83 -18.27 5.71
C ASP A 135 0.60 -17.82 4.89
N GLY A 136 0.83 -17.08 3.80
CA GLY A 136 -0.22 -16.56 2.91
C GLY A 136 -0.96 -15.33 3.43
N TRP A 137 -0.66 -14.84 4.63
CA TRP A 137 -1.28 -13.67 5.24
C TRP A 137 -0.34 -12.45 5.20
N ALA A 138 -0.84 -11.30 4.74
CA ALA A 138 -0.05 -10.07 4.71
C ALA A 138 0.10 -9.48 6.12
N HIS A 139 1.34 -9.26 6.54
CA HIS A 139 1.69 -8.70 7.85
C HIS A 139 2.14 -7.25 7.81
N HIS A 140 2.69 -6.79 6.68
CA HIS A 140 3.22 -5.44 6.57
C HIS A 140 3.00 -4.90 5.16
N SER A 141 2.70 -3.62 5.04
CA SER A 141 2.54 -2.89 3.77
C SER A 141 3.46 -1.68 3.74
N VAL A 142 4.09 -1.45 2.60
CA VAL A 142 5.04 -0.36 2.39
C VAL A 142 4.83 0.30 1.02
N ILE A 143 5.26 1.56 0.86
CA ILE A 143 5.23 2.29 -0.42
C ILE A 143 6.60 2.20 -1.08
N VAL A 144 6.65 1.84 -2.36
CA VAL A 144 7.86 1.92 -3.18
C VAL A 144 8.19 3.40 -3.44
N THR A 145 9.43 3.77 -3.18
CA THR A 145 9.91 5.15 -3.39
C THR A 145 10.90 5.26 -4.54
N LYS A 146 11.77 4.28 -4.71
CA LYS A 146 12.81 4.26 -5.75
C LYS A 146 13.10 2.84 -6.22
N LEU A 147 13.75 2.75 -7.38
CA LEU A 147 14.26 1.50 -7.94
C LEU A 147 15.78 1.51 -7.87
N ILE A 148 16.37 0.36 -7.56
CA ILE A 148 17.83 0.15 -7.60
C ILE A 148 18.13 -0.70 -8.82
N TYR A 149 19.09 -0.26 -9.60
CA TYR A 149 19.50 -0.89 -10.86
C TYR A 149 20.91 -1.45 -10.75
N ASP A 150 21.17 -2.56 -11.46
CA ASP A 150 22.53 -3.05 -11.74
C ASP A 150 23.17 -2.26 -12.90
N ASP A 151 24.42 -2.62 -13.23
CA ASP A 151 25.17 -1.98 -14.31
C ASP A 151 24.57 -2.27 -15.70
N ASP A 152 23.75 -3.31 -15.84
CA ASP A 152 23.05 -3.68 -17.07
C ASP A 152 21.68 -3.00 -17.19
N GLY A 153 21.27 -2.23 -16.18
CA GLY A 153 20.00 -1.49 -16.14
C GLY A 153 18.80 -2.34 -15.69
N ASN A 154 19.03 -3.51 -15.12
CA ASN A 154 17.96 -4.32 -14.55
C ASN A 154 17.63 -3.84 -13.12
N VAL A 155 16.36 -3.86 -12.73
CA VAL A 155 15.96 -3.60 -11.35
C VAL A 155 16.38 -4.79 -10.48
N VAL A 156 17.18 -4.53 -9.46
CA VAL A 156 17.72 -5.55 -8.54
C VAL A 156 17.21 -5.41 -7.12
N ASP A 157 16.71 -4.24 -6.73
CA ASP A 157 16.04 -4.00 -5.45
C ASP A 157 15.12 -2.78 -5.55
N LEU A 158 14.32 -2.57 -4.53
CA LEU A 158 13.42 -1.44 -4.37
C LEU A 158 13.74 -0.72 -3.07
N LEU A 159 13.66 0.60 -3.04
CA LEU A 159 13.61 1.36 -1.81
C LEU A 159 12.17 1.64 -1.43
N ILE A 160 11.89 1.55 -0.13
CA ILE A 160 10.53 1.70 0.40
C ILE A 160 10.49 2.66 1.59
N ASN A 161 9.33 3.28 1.76
CA ASN A 161 8.96 3.95 3.00
C ASN A 161 7.90 3.11 3.74
N SER A 162 8.05 3.01 5.05
CA SER A 162 7.10 2.30 5.90
C SER A 162 6.83 3.02 7.21
N ASN A 163 5.66 2.72 7.77
CA ASN A 163 5.18 3.22 9.04
C ASN A 163 4.87 2.03 9.97
N THR A 164 5.03 2.21 11.27
CA THR A 164 5.20 1.15 12.28
C THR A 164 6.55 0.44 12.08
N THR A 165 7.55 0.80 12.83
CA THR A 165 8.96 0.75 12.52
C THR A 165 9.22 1.65 11.31
N ASP A 166 9.28 2.94 11.57
CA ASP A 166 9.42 3.94 10.51
C ASP A 166 10.73 3.74 9.74
N ARG A 167 10.63 3.63 8.42
CA ARG A 167 11.75 3.46 7.51
C ARG A 167 11.63 4.45 6.36
N VAL A 168 12.74 5.01 5.95
CA VAL A 168 12.84 5.94 4.82
C VAL A 168 13.86 5.39 3.84
N ASP A 169 13.47 5.22 2.59
CA ASP A 169 14.33 4.66 1.53
C ASP A 169 15.05 3.38 1.98
N TYR A 170 14.34 2.51 2.67
CA TYR A 170 14.90 1.28 3.19
C TYR A 170 14.89 0.19 2.11
N PRO A 171 15.98 -0.57 1.91
CA PRO A 171 15.99 -1.65 0.92
C PRO A 171 14.91 -2.69 1.23
N MET A 172 14.07 -3.00 0.25
CA MET A 172 13.00 -4.01 0.38
C MET A 172 13.59 -5.36 0.80
N SER A 173 14.71 -5.76 0.21
CA SER A 173 15.38 -7.03 0.48
C SER A 173 15.91 -7.15 1.92
N ALA A 174 16.09 -6.06 2.64
CA ALA A 174 16.62 -6.03 4.00
C ALA A 174 15.58 -6.38 5.09
N TYR A 175 14.30 -6.54 4.72
CA TYR A 175 13.25 -6.96 5.67
C TYR A 175 13.31 -8.46 5.89
N GLY A 176 14.00 -9.28 5.77
CA GLY A 176 14.08 -10.70 6.17
C GLY A 176 12.82 -11.56 5.99
N TYR A 177 11.81 -11.06 5.25
CA TYR A 177 10.66 -11.85 4.83
C TYR A 177 11.00 -12.62 3.56
N THR A 178 10.54 -13.86 3.48
CA THR A 178 10.78 -14.74 2.33
C THR A 178 9.66 -14.70 1.30
N ASP A 179 8.48 -14.27 1.71
CA ASP A 179 7.32 -14.15 0.83
C ASP A 179 6.88 -12.69 0.73
N ILE A 180 6.86 -12.18 -0.51
CA ILE A 180 6.67 -10.77 -0.82
C ILE A 180 5.66 -10.68 -1.97
N ARG A 181 4.71 -9.77 -1.85
CA ARG A 181 3.65 -9.54 -2.81
C ARG A 181 3.72 -8.13 -3.37
N LEU A 182 3.62 -7.99 -4.68
CA LEU A 182 3.42 -6.71 -5.35
C LEU A 182 1.91 -6.43 -5.50
N ILE A 183 1.48 -5.24 -5.10
CA ILE A 183 0.21 -4.63 -5.47
C ILE A 183 0.54 -3.44 -6.36
N LYS A 184 0.51 -3.67 -7.67
CA LYS A 184 0.83 -2.67 -8.68
C LYS A 184 -0.41 -1.81 -8.95
N ILE A 185 -0.31 -0.53 -8.64
CA ILE A 185 -1.42 0.41 -8.80
C ILE A 185 -1.49 0.86 -10.27
N ILE A 186 -2.56 0.49 -10.96
CA ILE A 186 -2.79 0.88 -12.35
C ILE A 186 -3.49 2.24 -12.43
N GLY A 187 -4.36 2.54 -11.45
CA GLY A 187 -5.13 3.75 -11.39
C GLY A 187 -6.41 3.54 -10.60
N TYR A 188 -7.49 4.19 -11.04
CA TYR A 188 -8.77 4.05 -10.37
C TYR A 188 -9.98 4.20 -11.30
N ASN A 189 -11.13 3.79 -10.83
CA ASN A 189 -12.43 4.00 -11.44
C ASN A 189 -13.31 4.87 -10.52
N ASP A 190 -14.08 5.79 -11.09
CA ASP A 190 -15.01 6.67 -10.38
C ASP A 190 -16.45 6.16 -10.37
N LYS A 191 -16.79 5.27 -11.30
CA LYS A 191 -18.10 4.57 -11.41
C LYS A 191 -17.92 3.21 -12.10
#